data_b5448214c890a987a96b775a242beaa9
#
_entry.id   b5448214c890a987a96b775a242beaa9
#
_cell.length_a   1.000
_cell.length_b   1.000
_cell.length_c   1.000
_cell.angle_alpha   90.00
_cell.angle_beta   90.00
_cell.angle_gamma   90.00
#
_symmetry.space_group_name_H-M   'P 1'
#
loop_
_entity.id
_entity.type
_entity.pdbx_description
1 polymer ?
#
loop_
_entity_poly.entity_id
_entity_poly.type
_entity_poly.pdbx_seq_one_letter_code
_entity_poly.pdbx_strand_id
1 'polypeptide(L)'
;MEKTARAAVVPVSCGWSDVGSWHAVWELSDKDAQGNAAHGAAVFEDSRNCNVTTDSALVALEGVDDLIVVATADAVLVSRQKDANGLKRLVTKLKSVAPKVTEEHLKVHRPWGSYQSVDNGERHQVKRIVVKPGGRLSLQKHHHRAEHWIVVRGTARVTVNDTVKSVHENESIYIPMGAVHRMENPGKIMLELIEVQTGSYLGEDDIIRIEDDYQRS
;
A
#
# COMPACT_ATOMS: atom_id res chain seq x y z
N MET A 1 -1.61 24.60 22.26
CA MET A 1 -0.64 25.61 22.72
C MET A 1 -1.06 27.06 22.44
N GLU A 2 -1.84 27.32 21.45
CA GLU A 2 -2.24 28.68 21.00
C GLU A 2 -3.00 29.52 22.04
N LYS A 3 -3.58 28.92 23.09
CA LYS A 3 -4.40 29.59 24.09
C LYS A 3 -3.73 29.69 25.47
N THR A 4 -2.46 29.31 25.62
CA THR A 4 -1.77 29.35 26.91
C THR A 4 -0.85 30.56 27.04
N ALA A 5 -0.94 31.27 28.17
CA ALA A 5 0.00 32.32 28.54
C ALA A 5 1.27 31.79 29.28
N ARG A 6 1.38 30.45 29.46
CA ARG A 6 2.45 29.81 30.22
C ARG A 6 3.36 28.94 29.33
N ALA A 7 3.57 29.34 28.08
CA ALA A 7 4.49 28.65 27.18
C ALA A 7 5.93 29.11 27.45
N ALA A 8 6.86 28.14 27.54
CA ALA A 8 8.29 28.41 27.59
C ALA A 8 8.96 27.70 26.40
N VAL A 9 9.95 28.33 25.81
CA VAL A 9 10.73 27.80 24.68
C VAL A 9 12.15 27.55 25.12
N VAL A 10 12.65 26.34 24.94
CA VAL A 10 14.05 26.00 25.14
C VAL A 10 14.68 25.84 23.76
N PRO A 11 15.59 26.74 23.34
CA PRO A 11 16.28 26.60 22.10
C PRO A 11 17.23 25.40 22.15
N VAL A 12 17.18 24.53 21.12
CA VAL A 12 18.08 23.38 20.99
C VAL A 12 18.69 23.36 19.59
N SER A 13 19.94 22.91 19.50
CA SER A 13 20.62 22.67 18.21
C SER A 13 21.05 21.21 18.17
N CYS A 14 20.11 20.33 17.87
CA CYS A 14 20.30 18.89 17.87
C CYS A 14 20.14 18.25 16.47
N GLY A 15 20.18 19.08 15.39
CA GLY A 15 20.00 18.59 14.02
C GLY A 15 18.60 18.07 13.73
N TRP A 16 17.58 18.48 14.50
CA TRP A 16 16.20 18.03 14.28
C TRP A 16 15.62 18.61 12.97
N SER A 17 14.96 17.76 12.21
CA SER A 17 14.16 18.13 11.04
C SER A 17 12.78 17.50 11.14
N ASP A 18 11.74 18.20 10.75
CA ASP A 18 10.36 17.68 10.69
C ASP A 18 10.11 16.76 9.50
N VAL A 19 11.06 16.70 8.55
CA VAL A 19 10.99 15.89 7.32
C VAL A 19 9.64 16.04 6.60
N GLY A 20 9.08 17.23 6.62
CA GLY A 20 7.73 17.52 6.12
C GLY A 20 7.64 17.67 4.59
N SER A 21 8.73 17.44 3.86
CA SER A 21 8.76 17.57 2.39
C SER A 21 9.76 16.61 1.75
N TRP A 22 9.56 16.30 0.47
CA TRP A 22 10.50 15.51 -0.32
C TRP A 22 11.87 16.17 -0.44
N HIS A 23 11.93 17.52 -0.39
CA HIS A 23 13.18 18.25 -0.33
C HIS A 23 13.94 17.96 0.97
N ALA A 24 13.28 17.95 2.12
CA ALA A 24 13.90 17.59 3.39
C ALA A 24 14.38 16.12 3.40
N VAL A 25 13.66 15.20 2.74
CA VAL A 25 14.14 13.82 2.54
C VAL A 25 15.44 13.83 1.75
N TRP A 26 15.52 14.58 0.64
CA TRP A 26 16.75 14.70 -0.14
C TRP A 26 17.90 15.33 0.67
N GLU A 27 17.64 16.37 1.45
CA GLU A 27 18.66 17.02 2.30
C GLU A 27 19.34 16.04 3.26
N LEU A 28 18.56 15.09 3.82
CA LEU A 28 19.01 14.10 4.79
C LEU A 28 19.55 12.83 4.17
N SER A 29 19.34 12.60 2.86
CA SER A 29 19.77 11.39 2.17
C SER A 29 21.26 11.45 1.82
N ASP A 30 21.92 10.29 1.75
CA ASP A 30 23.22 10.13 1.14
C ASP A 30 23.17 10.49 -0.34
N LYS A 31 24.18 11.21 -0.83
CA LYS A 31 24.21 11.74 -2.19
C LYS A 31 25.45 11.25 -2.93
N ASP A 32 25.31 11.05 -4.24
CA ASP A 32 26.46 10.86 -5.13
C ASP A 32 27.28 12.14 -5.31
N ALA A 33 28.34 12.08 -6.12
CA ALA A 33 29.22 13.21 -6.39
C ALA A 33 28.53 14.37 -7.12
N GLN A 34 27.39 14.12 -7.77
CA GLN A 34 26.58 15.09 -8.48
C GLN A 34 25.40 15.64 -7.62
N GLY A 35 25.27 15.19 -6.37
CA GLY A 35 24.22 15.60 -5.46
C GLY A 35 22.91 14.84 -5.62
N ASN A 36 22.89 13.73 -6.37
CA ASN A 36 21.70 12.91 -6.52
C ASN A 36 21.54 11.94 -5.35
N ALA A 37 20.31 11.67 -4.95
CA ALA A 37 19.93 10.69 -3.94
C ALA A 37 18.91 9.70 -4.48
N ALA A 38 19.00 8.44 -4.07
CA ALA A 38 18.07 7.38 -4.47
C ALA A 38 17.64 6.52 -3.30
N HIS A 39 16.33 6.31 -3.20
CA HIS A 39 15.70 5.27 -2.38
C HIS A 39 14.98 4.29 -3.34
N GLY A 40 15.59 3.14 -3.57
CA GLY A 40 15.16 2.16 -4.58
C GLY A 40 16.07 2.16 -5.82
N ALA A 41 15.63 1.51 -6.89
CA ALA A 41 16.43 1.34 -8.10
C ALA A 41 16.42 2.61 -8.96
N ALA A 42 17.57 3.29 -9.06
CA ALA A 42 17.72 4.50 -9.88
C ALA A 42 19.05 4.52 -10.64
N VAL A 43 19.06 5.14 -11.80
CA VAL A 43 20.24 5.42 -12.63
C VAL A 43 20.22 6.90 -13.03
N PHE A 44 21.34 7.57 -12.89
CA PHE A 44 21.52 8.99 -13.25
C PHE A 44 22.60 9.11 -14.33
N GLU A 45 22.27 9.78 -15.43
CA GLU A 45 23.21 10.14 -16.49
C GLU A 45 23.07 11.65 -16.74
N ASP A 46 24.17 12.38 -16.73
CA ASP A 46 24.20 13.85 -16.88
C ASP A 46 23.15 14.61 -16.05
N SER A 47 22.85 14.11 -14.84
CA SER A 47 21.81 14.64 -13.96
C SER A 47 22.38 15.08 -12.62
N ARG A 48 21.83 16.17 -12.03
CA ARG A 48 22.34 16.74 -10.78
C ARG A 48 21.22 17.10 -9.80
N ASN A 49 21.54 17.00 -8.50
CA ASN A 49 20.65 17.40 -7.41
C ASN A 49 19.26 16.78 -7.50
N CYS A 50 19.14 15.57 -8.03
CA CYS A 50 17.89 14.88 -8.16
C CYS A 50 17.64 13.96 -6.95
N ASN A 51 16.38 13.78 -6.58
CA ASN A 51 15.93 12.79 -5.60
C ASN A 51 14.97 11.80 -6.25
N VAL A 52 15.30 10.54 -6.22
CA VAL A 52 14.43 9.46 -6.69
C VAL A 52 14.00 8.60 -5.51
N THR A 53 12.70 8.41 -5.36
CA THR A 53 12.14 7.39 -4.46
C THR A 53 11.25 6.46 -5.27
N THR A 54 11.56 5.16 -5.26
CA THR A 54 10.77 4.15 -5.99
C THR A 54 10.65 2.87 -5.16
N ASP A 55 9.49 2.22 -5.23
CA ASP A 55 9.21 0.97 -4.53
C ASP A 55 9.33 -0.27 -5.43
N SER A 56 9.28 -0.12 -6.76
CA SER A 56 9.23 -1.25 -7.68
C SER A 56 9.88 -0.99 -9.05
N ALA A 57 9.74 0.21 -9.60
CA ALA A 57 10.24 0.52 -10.94
C ALA A 57 11.72 0.95 -10.91
N LEU A 58 12.51 0.58 -11.92
CA LEU A 58 13.77 1.25 -12.20
C LEU A 58 13.48 2.64 -12.77
N VAL A 59 13.98 3.67 -12.11
CA VAL A 59 13.87 5.07 -12.58
C VAL A 59 15.21 5.49 -13.18
N ALA A 60 15.22 5.91 -14.43
CA ALA A 60 16.39 6.45 -15.10
C ALA A 60 16.18 7.95 -15.39
N LEU A 61 17.13 8.76 -15.00
CA LEU A 61 17.15 10.20 -15.27
C LEU A 61 18.34 10.54 -16.16
N GLU A 62 18.09 11.28 -17.23
CA GLU A 62 19.10 11.73 -18.20
C GLU A 62 18.96 13.24 -18.44
N GLY A 63 20.06 13.97 -18.30
CA GLY A 63 20.14 15.38 -18.69
C GLY A 63 19.20 16.30 -17.91
N VAL A 64 18.87 16.00 -16.65
CA VAL A 64 17.92 16.76 -15.84
C VAL A 64 18.52 17.15 -14.49
N ASP A 65 18.11 18.30 -13.99
CA ASP A 65 18.60 18.85 -12.72
C ASP A 65 17.43 19.25 -11.79
N ASP A 66 17.71 19.24 -10.48
CA ASP A 66 16.85 19.76 -9.43
C ASP A 66 15.44 19.13 -9.43
N LEU A 67 15.32 17.83 -9.69
CA LEU A 67 14.06 17.12 -9.73
C LEU A 67 13.87 16.21 -8.51
N ILE A 68 12.61 16.09 -8.11
CA ILE A 68 12.09 15.04 -7.25
C ILE A 68 11.25 14.12 -8.10
N VAL A 69 11.55 12.84 -8.08
CA VAL A 69 10.76 11.79 -8.71
C VAL A 69 10.35 10.78 -7.64
N VAL A 70 9.04 10.58 -7.48
CA VAL A 70 8.47 9.55 -6.61
C VAL A 70 7.65 8.62 -7.48
N ALA A 71 8.10 7.38 -7.61
CA ALA A 71 7.45 6.37 -8.43
C ALA A 71 6.93 5.25 -7.52
N THR A 72 5.61 5.14 -7.44
CA THR A 72 4.90 4.04 -6.78
C THR A 72 4.26 3.16 -7.85
N ALA A 73 3.68 2.03 -7.44
CA ALA A 73 3.05 1.11 -8.39
C ALA A 73 1.80 1.70 -9.09
N ASP A 74 1.24 2.79 -8.57
CA ASP A 74 -0.02 3.41 -9.02
C ASP A 74 0.16 4.83 -9.55
N ALA A 75 1.26 5.51 -9.23
CA ALA A 75 1.47 6.89 -9.64
C ALA A 75 2.95 7.26 -9.75
N VAL A 76 3.24 8.18 -10.64
CA VAL A 76 4.57 8.81 -10.73
C VAL A 76 4.40 10.31 -10.54
N LEU A 77 5.06 10.84 -9.53
CA LEU A 77 5.20 12.27 -9.30
C LEU A 77 6.56 12.72 -9.83
N VAL A 78 6.55 13.76 -10.67
CA VAL A 78 7.76 14.51 -11.04
C VAL A 78 7.54 15.97 -10.65
N SER A 79 8.44 16.51 -9.84
CA SER A 79 8.35 17.90 -9.34
C SER A 79 9.73 18.54 -9.29
N ARG A 80 9.76 19.86 -9.31
CA ARG A 80 10.99 20.59 -8.98
C ARG A 80 11.24 20.50 -7.47
N GLN A 81 12.51 20.41 -7.10
CA GLN A 81 12.94 20.22 -5.71
C GLN A 81 12.41 21.28 -4.74
N LYS A 82 12.27 22.52 -5.17
CA LYS A 82 11.89 23.68 -4.34
C LYS A 82 10.43 24.12 -4.47
N ASP A 83 9.55 23.33 -5.11
CA ASP A 83 8.13 23.73 -5.29
C ASP A 83 7.19 23.03 -4.28
N ALA A 84 7.29 23.40 -3.01
CA ALA A 84 6.42 22.88 -1.95
C ALA A 84 4.92 23.25 -2.14
N ASN A 85 4.61 24.37 -2.81
CA ASN A 85 3.23 24.82 -3.03
C ASN A 85 2.58 24.17 -4.27
N GLY A 86 3.38 23.77 -5.26
CA GLY A 86 2.91 23.09 -6.45
C GLY A 86 2.25 21.75 -6.15
N LEU A 87 2.83 20.98 -5.22
CA LEU A 87 2.30 19.69 -4.82
C LEU A 87 0.87 19.79 -4.21
N LYS A 88 0.61 20.78 -3.37
CA LYS A 88 -0.74 20.98 -2.79
C LYS A 88 -1.77 21.27 -3.88
N ARG A 89 -1.43 22.14 -4.85
CA ARG A 89 -2.33 22.43 -5.99
C ARG A 89 -2.55 21.20 -6.86
N LEU A 90 -1.49 20.43 -7.12
CA LEU A 90 -1.57 19.19 -7.90
C LEU A 90 -2.49 18.17 -7.23
N VAL A 91 -2.33 17.91 -5.92
CA VAL A 91 -3.20 16.99 -5.16
C VAL A 91 -4.67 17.45 -5.21
N THR A 92 -4.93 18.75 -5.08
CA THR A 92 -6.30 19.28 -5.20
C THR A 92 -6.89 18.99 -6.59
N LYS A 93 -6.10 19.13 -7.65
CA LYS A 93 -6.52 18.82 -9.02
C LYS A 93 -6.74 17.31 -9.20
N LEU A 94 -5.86 16.47 -8.66
CA LEU A 94 -5.97 15.01 -8.76
C LEU A 94 -7.24 14.49 -8.09
N LYS A 95 -7.67 15.05 -6.97
CA LYS A 95 -8.94 14.69 -6.32
C LYS A 95 -10.16 14.83 -7.24
N SER A 96 -10.12 15.73 -8.21
CA SER A 96 -11.22 15.88 -9.18
C SER A 96 -11.07 15.04 -10.44
N VAL A 97 -9.84 14.67 -10.82
CA VAL A 97 -9.54 13.96 -12.08
C VAL A 97 -9.34 12.46 -11.87
N ALA A 98 -8.71 12.08 -10.77
CA ALA A 98 -8.38 10.71 -10.43
C ALA A 98 -8.56 10.47 -8.90
N PRO A 99 -9.78 10.53 -8.37
CA PRO A 99 -10.03 10.45 -6.93
C PRO A 99 -9.49 9.14 -6.32
N LYS A 100 -9.62 8.02 -7.00
CA LYS A 100 -9.13 6.72 -6.52
C LYS A 100 -7.65 6.73 -6.15
N VAL A 101 -6.79 7.38 -6.96
CA VAL A 101 -5.34 7.46 -6.68
C VAL A 101 -5.02 8.30 -5.44
N THR A 102 -5.91 9.22 -5.06
CA THR A 102 -5.73 10.09 -3.90
C THR A 102 -6.36 9.55 -2.62
N GLU A 103 -7.25 8.57 -2.72
CA GLU A 103 -8.04 8.04 -1.60
C GLU A 103 -7.63 6.61 -1.21
N GLU A 104 -7.20 5.80 -2.18
CA GLU A 104 -6.87 4.39 -1.98
C GLU A 104 -5.40 4.13 -2.29
N HIS A 105 -4.68 3.51 -1.34
CA HIS A 105 -3.37 2.95 -1.60
C HIS A 105 -3.51 1.56 -2.19
N LEU A 106 -2.71 1.22 -3.20
CA LEU A 106 -2.65 -0.16 -3.75
C LEU A 106 -2.37 -1.19 -2.67
N LYS A 107 -1.52 -0.84 -1.69
CA LYS A 107 -1.24 -1.66 -0.52
C LYS A 107 -1.91 -1.09 0.72
N VAL A 108 -2.83 -1.85 1.29
CA VAL A 108 -3.59 -1.48 2.48
C VAL A 108 -3.14 -2.32 3.66
N HIS A 109 -2.70 -1.66 4.73
CA HIS A 109 -2.34 -2.31 5.99
C HIS A 109 -3.57 -2.52 6.87
N ARG A 110 -3.65 -3.70 7.48
CA ARG A 110 -4.71 -4.11 8.40
C ARG A 110 -4.08 -4.70 9.67
N PRO A 111 -4.79 -4.78 10.79
CA PRO A 111 -4.24 -5.37 12.02
C PRO A 111 -3.71 -6.80 11.81
N TRP A 112 -4.38 -7.59 10.98
CA TRP A 112 -4.02 -8.96 10.65
C TRP A 112 -2.88 -9.09 9.61
N GLY A 113 -2.50 -8.02 8.90
CA GLY A 113 -1.46 -8.06 7.86
C GLY A 113 -1.62 -6.96 6.82
N SER A 114 -1.67 -7.31 5.55
CA SER A 114 -1.90 -6.36 4.46
C SER A 114 -2.47 -7.06 3.23
N TYR A 115 -3.11 -6.29 2.36
CA TYR A 115 -3.40 -6.72 0.99
C TYR A 115 -2.93 -5.65 0.01
N GLN A 116 -2.66 -6.09 -1.21
CA GLN A 116 -2.26 -5.23 -2.31
C GLN A 116 -3.06 -5.62 -3.55
N SER A 117 -3.68 -4.64 -4.20
CA SER A 117 -4.27 -4.85 -5.52
C SER A 117 -3.15 -5.04 -6.55
N VAL A 118 -3.23 -6.11 -7.34
CA VAL A 118 -2.24 -6.49 -8.35
C VAL A 118 -2.78 -6.22 -9.75
N ASP A 119 -4.06 -6.53 -9.96
CA ASP A 119 -4.74 -6.32 -11.22
C ASP A 119 -6.23 -6.06 -11.00
N ASN A 120 -6.82 -5.21 -11.84
CA ASN A 120 -8.24 -4.85 -11.79
C ASN A 120 -8.80 -4.77 -13.20
N GLY A 121 -9.89 -5.50 -13.43
CA GLY A 121 -10.69 -5.43 -14.64
C GLY A 121 -12.17 -5.22 -14.32
N GLU A 122 -12.99 -5.15 -15.36
CA GLU A 122 -14.43 -4.91 -15.22
C GLU A 122 -15.12 -5.98 -14.36
N ARG A 123 -14.69 -7.24 -14.48
CA ARG A 123 -15.31 -8.40 -13.82
C ARG A 123 -14.35 -9.23 -12.98
N HIS A 124 -13.14 -8.74 -12.73
CA HIS A 124 -12.16 -9.42 -11.88
C HIS A 124 -11.31 -8.43 -11.09
N GLN A 125 -10.82 -8.88 -9.96
CA GLN A 125 -9.77 -8.22 -9.19
C GLN A 125 -8.81 -9.28 -8.67
N VAL A 126 -7.52 -8.98 -8.75
CA VAL A 126 -6.46 -9.83 -8.19
C VAL A 126 -5.82 -9.10 -7.03
N LYS A 127 -5.75 -9.75 -5.88
CA LYS A 127 -5.09 -9.22 -4.67
C LYS A 127 -3.99 -10.18 -4.20
N ARG A 128 -2.89 -9.62 -3.77
CA ARG A 128 -1.89 -10.31 -2.94
C ARG A 128 -2.19 -10.02 -1.48
N ILE A 129 -2.40 -11.06 -0.70
CA ILE A 129 -2.73 -10.95 0.73
C ILE A 129 -1.60 -11.56 1.55
N VAL A 130 -1.18 -10.84 2.58
CA VAL A 130 -0.16 -11.29 3.54
C VAL A 130 -0.75 -11.25 4.93
N VAL A 131 -0.78 -12.40 5.62
CA VAL A 131 -1.37 -12.53 6.96
C VAL A 131 -0.29 -12.88 7.97
N LYS A 132 -0.20 -12.10 9.05
CA LYS A 132 0.75 -12.32 10.16
C LYS A 132 0.46 -13.65 10.85
N PRO A 133 1.46 -14.27 11.52
CA PRO A 133 1.24 -15.38 12.43
C PRO A 133 0.13 -15.09 13.43
N GLY A 134 -0.82 -15.99 13.56
CA GLY A 134 -2.01 -15.83 14.42
C GLY A 134 -3.05 -14.83 13.89
N GLY A 135 -2.79 -14.14 12.77
CA GLY A 135 -3.74 -13.22 12.16
C GLY A 135 -4.91 -13.96 11.51
N ARG A 136 -6.10 -13.34 11.55
CA ARG A 136 -7.29 -13.86 10.87
C ARG A 136 -8.11 -12.73 10.26
N LEU A 137 -8.73 -13.00 9.12
CA LEU A 137 -9.66 -12.09 8.47
C LEU A 137 -11.04 -12.20 9.13
N SER A 138 -11.93 -11.26 8.86
CA SER A 138 -13.32 -11.35 9.29
C SER A 138 -14.00 -12.62 8.76
N LEU A 139 -14.95 -13.15 9.50
CA LEU A 139 -15.93 -14.09 8.94
C LEU A 139 -16.92 -13.27 8.13
N GLN A 140 -16.97 -13.53 6.82
CA GLN A 140 -17.65 -12.64 5.86
C GLN A 140 -18.31 -13.43 4.73
N LYS A 141 -19.16 -12.76 3.97
CA LYS A 141 -19.72 -13.24 2.71
C LYS A 141 -19.89 -12.11 1.71
N HIS A 142 -20.07 -12.47 0.44
CA HIS A 142 -20.29 -11.54 -0.67
C HIS A 142 -21.49 -11.96 -1.49
N HIS A 143 -22.29 -11.01 -1.96
CA HIS A 143 -23.45 -11.31 -2.78
C HIS A 143 -23.15 -11.38 -4.27
N HIS A 144 -22.13 -10.65 -4.74
CA HIS A 144 -21.93 -10.42 -6.18
C HIS A 144 -20.62 -10.96 -6.73
N ARG A 145 -19.78 -11.58 -5.89
CA ARG A 145 -18.49 -12.15 -6.31
C ARG A 145 -18.21 -13.50 -5.68
N ALA A 146 -17.45 -14.29 -6.42
CA ALA A 146 -16.78 -15.50 -5.96
C ALA A 146 -15.27 -15.26 -5.86
N GLU A 147 -14.57 -16.08 -5.10
CA GLU A 147 -13.13 -15.93 -4.89
C GLU A 147 -12.38 -17.23 -5.08
N HIS A 148 -11.17 -17.14 -5.64
CA HIS A 148 -10.19 -18.23 -5.69
C HIS A 148 -8.96 -17.81 -4.90
N TRP A 149 -8.57 -18.61 -3.94
CA TRP A 149 -7.37 -18.36 -3.13
C TRP A 149 -6.31 -19.38 -3.43
N ILE A 150 -5.10 -18.95 -3.75
CA ILE A 150 -3.93 -19.79 -4.02
C ILE A 150 -2.89 -19.45 -2.96
N VAL A 151 -2.51 -20.41 -2.15
CA VAL A 151 -1.47 -20.23 -1.11
C VAL A 151 -0.10 -20.29 -1.77
N VAL A 152 0.66 -19.19 -1.64
CA VAL A 152 2.02 -19.05 -2.18
C VAL A 152 3.06 -19.41 -1.13
N ARG A 153 2.79 -19.09 0.15
CA ARG A 153 3.71 -19.34 1.26
C ARG A 153 2.94 -19.59 2.55
N GLY A 154 3.36 -20.59 3.30
CA GLY A 154 2.77 -20.94 4.59
C GLY A 154 1.57 -21.88 4.46
N THR A 155 0.72 -21.89 5.47
CA THR A 155 -0.50 -22.72 5.51
C THR A 155 -1.66 -21.89 5.99
N ALA A 156 -2.75 -21.86 5.24
CA ALA A 156 -3.99 -21.21 5.61
C ALA A 156 -4.95 -22.21 6.27
N ARG A 157 -5.61 -21.79 7.34
CA ARG A 157 -6.85 -22.42 7.80
C ARG A 157 -8.01 -21.65 7.18
N VAL A 158 -8.80 -22.32 6.36
CA VAL A 158 -9.90 -21.70 5.63
C VAL A 158 -11.22 -22.31 6.08
N THR A 159 -12.13 -21.45 6.49
CA THR A 159 -13.53 -21.79 6.77
C THR A 159 -14.36 -21.44 5.54
N VAL A 160 -15.16 -22.37 5.04
CA VAL A 160 -16.18 -22.14 4.02
C VAL A 160 -17.48 -22.78 4.48
N ASN A 161 -18.46 -21.98 4.83
CA ASN A 161 -19.69 -22.40 5.53
C ASN A 161 -19.33 -23.20 6.79
N ASP A 162 -19.81 -24.45 6.89
CA ASP A 162 -19.56 -25.34 8.04
C ASP A 162 -18.27 -26.17 7.90
N THR A 163 -17.50 -25.96 6.83
CA THR A 163 -16.29 -26.75 6.56
C THR A 163 -15.03 -25.95 6.86
N VAL A 164 -14.12 -26.55 7.64
CA VAL A 164 -12.80 -26.01 7.91
C VAL A 164 -11.75 -26.89 7.25
N LYS A 165 -10.84 -26.29 6.46
CA LYS A 165 -9.76 -26.99 5.76
C LYS A 165 -8.43 -26.28 5.98
N SER A 166 -7.34 -27.05 6.02
CA SER A 166 -5.99 -26.54 5.84
C SER A 166 -5.66 -26.53 4.35
N VAL A 167 -5.13 -25.40 3.86
CA VAL A 167 -4.69 -25.20 2.48
C VAL A 167 -3.22 -24.87 2.56
N HIS A 168 -2.38 -25.72 1.95
CA HIS A 168 -0.93 -25.62 1.99
C HIS A 168 -0.38 -24.88 0.78
N GLU A 169 0.94 -24.65 0.77
CA GLU A 169 1.63 -24.07 -0.38
C GLU A 169 1.32 -24.86 -1.65
N ASN A 170 1.12 -24.15 -2.77
CA ASN A 170 0.69 -24.68 -4.06
C ASN A 170 -0.74 -25.24 -4.11
N GLU A 171 -1.49 -25.17 -3.04
CA GLU A 171 -2.90 -25.52 -3.05
C GLU A 171 -3.78 -24.30 -3.25
N SER A 172 -4.99 -24.54 -3.73
CA SER A 172 -6.00 -23.52 -3.94
C SER A 172 -7.36 -23.95 -3.38
N ILE A 173 -8.20 -22.95 -3.11
CA ILE A 173 -9.57 -23.17 -2.67
C ILE A 173 -10.50 -22.18 -3.38
N TYR A 174 -11.66 -22.68 -3.80
CA TYR A 174 -12.73 -21.89 -4.36
C TYR A 174 -13.74 -21.53 -3.27
N ILE A 175 -14.10 -20.24 -3.22
CA ILE A 175 -15.13 -19.67 -2.34
C ILE A 175 -16.32 -19.29 -3.23
N PRO A 176 -17.44 -20.02 -3.17
CA PRO A 176 -18.62 -19.70 -3.96
C PRO A 176 -19.23 -18.36 -3.55
N MET A 177 -19.89 -17.72 -4.50
CA MET A 177 -20.73 -16.54 -4.23
C MET A 177 -21.73 -16.85 -3.11
N GLY A 178 -21.85 -15.95 -2.15
CA GLY A 178 -22.75 -16.09 -0.99
C GLY A 178 -22.25 -17.00 0.14
N ALA A 179 -21.18 -17.76 -0.06
CA ALA A 179 -20.63 -18.61 1.00
C ALA A 179 -20.02 -17.76 2.13
N VAL A 180 -20.31 -18.15 3.36
CA VAL A 180 -19.66 -17.58 4.55
C VAL A 180 -18.24 -18.13 4.64
N HIS A 181 -17.24 -17.26 4.74
CA HIS A 181 -15.85 -17.72 4.72
C HIS A 181 -14.93 -16.86 5.57
N ARG A 182 -13.81 -17.44 5.96
CA ARG A 182 -12.73 -16.82 6.74
C ARG A 182 -11.41 -17.46 6.40
N MET A 183 -10.35 -16.68 6.46
CA MET A 183 -8.97 -17.15 6.40
C MET A 183 -8.25 -16.82 7.70
N GLU A 184 -7.42 -17.74 8.15
CA GLU A 184 -6.56 -17.60 9.31
C GLU A 184 -5.15 -18.10 8.99
N ASN A 185 -4.16 -17.51 9.61
CA ASN A 185 -2.78 -18.01 9.61
C ASN A 185 -2.48 -18.72 10.93
N PRO A 186 -2.60 -20.06 11.02
CA PRO A 186 -2.29 -20.81 12.24
C PRO A 186 -0.77 -21.02 12.43
N GLY A 187 0.05 -20.63 11.43
CA GLY A 187 1.48 -20.89 11.40
C GLY A 187 2.32 -19.86 12.17
N LYS A 188 3.63 -20.08 12.16
CA LYS A 188 4.64 -19.19 12.79
C LYS A 188 5.33 -18.26 11.80
N ILE A 189 5.08 -18.43 10.51
CA ILE A 189 5.61 -17.57 9.43
C ILE A 189 4.48 -16.77 8.80
N MET A 190 4.82 -15.74 8.01
CA MET A 190 3.83 -15.03 7.21
C MET A 190 3.14 -15.99 6.25
N LEU A 191 1.82 -15.95 6.21
CA LEU A 191 1.01 -16.58 5.17
C LEU A 191 0.88 -15.59 4.02
N GLU A 192 1.15 -16.05 2.81
CA GLU A 192 0.99 -15.26 1.58
C GLU A 192 0.13 -16.03 0.59
N LEU A 193 -0.81 -15.33 -0.02
CA LEU A 193 -1.70 -15.89 -1.03
C LEU A 193 -2.05 -14.88 -2.10
N ILE A 194 -2.46 -15.41 -3.25
CA ILE A 194 -3.09 -14.68 -4.33
C ILE A 194 -4.59 -14.98 -4.27
N GLU A 195 -5.38 -13.93 -4.23
CA GLU A 195 -6.83 -13.95 -4.31
C GLU A 195 -7.25 -13.45 -5.67
N VAL A 196 -8.06 -14.22 -6.38
CA VAL A 196 -8.72 -13.80 -7.62
C VAL A 196 -10.22 -13.72 -7.33
N GLN A 197 -10.73 -12.50 -7.35
CA GLN A 197 -12.16 -12.21 -7.23
C GLN A 197 -12.78 -12.11 -8.62
N THR A 198 -13.95 -12.70 -8.81
CA THR A 198 -14.69 -12.62 -10.09
C THR A 198 -16.17 -12.41 -9.82
N GLY A 199 -16.79 -11.49 -10.54
CA GLY A 199 -18.21 -11.19 -10.33
C GLY A 199 -18.72 -9.98 -11.08
N SER A 200 -19.97 -9.66 -10.86
CA SER A 200 -20.63 -8.50 -11.45
C SER A 200 -20.37 -7.19 -10.69
N TYR A 201 -19.97 -7.30 -9.42
CA TYR A 201 -19.63 -6.18 -8.56
C TYR A 201 -18.51 -6.59 -7.58
N LEU A 202 -17.46 -5.77 -7.48
CA LEU A 202 -16.24 -6.05 -6.72
C LEU A 202 -15.94 -5.00 -5.63
N GLY A 203 -16.88 -4.11 -5.34
CA GLY A 203 -16.73 -3.07 -4.32
C GLY A 203 -16.54 -3.64 -2.91
N GLU A 204 -15.78 -2.95 -2.07
CA GLU A 204 -15.56 -3.34 -0.68
C GLU A 204 -16.84 -3.27 0.18
N ASP A 205 -17.85 -2.54 -0.26
CA ASP A 205 -19.18 -2.45 0.33
C ASP A 205 -20.05 -3.70 0.08
N ASP A 206 -19.64 -4.64 -0.81
CA ASP A 206 -20.23 -5.97 -0.94
C ASP A 206 -19.83 -6.92 0.20
N ILE A 207 -18.92 -6.51 1.08
CA ILE A 207 -18.47 -7.31 2.22
C ILE A 207 -19.48 -7.25 3.36
N ILE A 208 -20.16 -8.35 3.62
CA ILE A 208 -20.98 -8.52 4.82
C ILE A 208 -20.16 -9.23 5.87
N ARG A 209 -19.73 -8.50 6.91
CA ARG A 209 -18.96 -9.05 8.03
C ARG A 209 -19.92 -9.63 9.06
N ILE A 210 -19.70 -10.89 9.41
CA ILE A 210 -20.50 -11.64 10.42
C ILE A 210 -19.78 -11.57 11.77
N GLU A 211 -18.46 -11.79 11.75
CA GLU A 211 -17.59 -11.66 12.92
C GLU A 211 -16.31 -10.93 12.51
N ASP A 212 -15.90 -9.94 13.27
CA ASP A 212 -14.64 -9.21 13.06
C ASP A 212 -13.97 -8.89 14.38
N ASP A 213 -12.80 -9.49 14.63
CA ASP A 213 -12.02 -9.27 15.87
C ASP A 213 -11.50 -7.85 16.01
N TYR A 214 -11.48 -7.10 14.92
CA TYR A 214 -10.90 -5.76 14.85
C TYR A 214 -11.95 -4.65 14.84
N GLN A 215 -13.24 -5.00 15.05
CA GLN A 215 -14.37 -4.07 15.15
C GLN A 215 -14.48 -3.09 13.96
N ARG A 216 -14.24 -3.58 12.74
CA ARG A 216 -14.43 -2.79 11.52
C ARG A 216 -15.90 -2.86 11.10
N SER A 217 -16.53 -1.73 10.97
CA SER A 217 -17.89 -1.60 10.40
C SER A 217 -17.88 -1.78 8.89
#